data_8b3ab7d4dc730402c4858b17b097989f
#
_entry.id   8b3ab7d4dc730402c4858b17b097989f
#
_cell.length_a   1.000
_cell.length_b   1.000
_cell.length_c   1.000
_cell.angle_alpha   90.00
_cell.angle_beta   90.00
_cell.angle_gamma   90.00
#
_symmetry.space_group_name_H-M   'P 1'
#
loop_
_entity.id
_entity.type
_entity.pdbx_description
1 polymer ?
#
loop_
_entity_poly.entity_id
_entity_poly.type
_entity_poly.pdbx_seq_one_letter_code
_entity_poly.pdbx_strand_id
1 'polypeptide(L)'
;MSGEGARFSYADVRPYAVAESLDGLSGPEHGVLVLPHELAWSGRKSFDLDDDYDRSAAYKIILEEGREEHFRRLLSGALLRRYWRQIAPARPVRALWELRFPELRHAT
;
A
#
# COMPACT_ATOMS: atom_id res chain seq x y z
N MET A 1 8.79 24.51 -21.87
CA MET A 1 8.78 24.01 -21.63
C MET A 1 8.57 23.58 -21.42
N SER A 2 8.38 23.38 -21.21
CA SER A 2 8.31 22.73 -20.84
C SER A 2 8.06 22.07 -20.78
N GLY A 3 7.82 22.01 -20.90
CA GLY A 3 7.50 21.11 -20.76
C GLY A 3 7.86 20.34 -20.78
N GLU A 4 8.36 20.39 -20.90
CA GLU A 4 8.78 19.68 -20.72
C GLU A 4 8.92 19.28 -19.91
N GLY A 5 9.04 19.84 -19.62
CA GLY A 5 9.45 19.36 -18.46
C GLY A 5 8.60 18.46 -17.84
N ALA A 6 7.53 18.60 -18.01
CA ALA A 6 6.67 17.78 -17.35
C ALA A 6 6.94 16.37 -17.55
N ARG A 7 7.57 16.11 -18.47
CA ARG A 7 7.61 14.84 -18.72
C ARG A 7 8.52 14.13 -18.00
N PHE A 8 9.47 14.64 -17.82
CA PHE A 8 10.43 14.00 -17.28
C PHE A 8 10.04 13.57 -16.01
N SER A 9 9.62 14.41 -15.53
CA SER A 9 9.29 14.12 -14.28
C SER A 9 8.04 13.39 -14.19
N TYR A 10 7.55 12.96 -15.29
CA TYR A 10 6.33 12.27 -15.24
C TYR A 10 6.40 11.09 -14.33
N ALA A 11 7.48 10.36 -14.36
CA ALA A 11 7.65 9.26 -13.48
C ALA A 11 7.74 9.74 -12.05
N ASP A 12 8.33 10.89 -11.83
CA ASP A 12 8.47 11.42 -10.50
C ASP A 12 7.19 11.93 -9.92
N VAL A 13 6.27 12.30 -10.79
CA VAL A 13 5.00 12.79 -10.31
C VAL A 13 3.92 11.77 -10.44
N ARG A 14 4.29 10.53 -10.64
CA ARG A 14 3.31 9.49 -10.64
C ARG A 14 2.54 9.55 -9.34
N PRO A 15 1.22 9.66 -9.40
CA PRO A 15 0.44 9.94 -8.22
C PRO A 15 0.16 8.68 -7.41
N TYR A 16 1.12 8.26 -6.64
CA TYR A 16 0.83 7.25 -5.65
C TYR A 16 -0.06 7.89 -4.59
N ALA A 17 -1.09 7.18 -4.19
CA ALA A 17 -1.95 7.66 -3.13
C ALA A 17 -1.39 7.26 -1.77
N VAL A 18 -1.80 7.96 -0.74
CA VAL A 18 -1.43 7.62 0.62
C VAL A 18 -2.66 7.86 1.50
N ALA A 19 -2.81 7.07 2.54
CA ALA A 19 -3.96 7.20 3.42
C ALA A 19 -3.89 8.48 4.22
N GLU A 20 -5.05 8.97 4.65
CA GLU A 20 -5.10 10.13 5.52
C GLU A 20 -4.61 9.82 6.92
N SER A 21 -4.96 8.64 7.42
CA SER A 21 -4.70 8.26 8.80
C SER A 21 -4.59 6.75 8.87
N LEU A 22 -3.67 6.26 9.67
CA LEU A 22 -3.60 4.82 9.90
C LEU A 22 -4.76 4.33 10.76
N ASP A 23 -5.26 5.17 11.64
CA ASP A 23 -6.38 4.79 12.49
C ASP A 23 -7.69 4.70 11.74
N GLY A 24 -7.77 5.33 10.58
CA GLY A 24 -8.97 5.26 9.76
C GLY A 24 -9.04 4.02 8.89
N LEU A 25 -8.02 3.18 8.92
CA LEU A 25 -8.01 1.97 8.12
C LEU A 25 -8.78 0.88 8.84
N SER A 26 -9.72 0.26 8.15
CA SER A 26 -10.61 -0.71 8.77
C SER A 26 -10.60 -2.07 8.09
N GLY A 27 -9.53 -2.39 7.39
CA GLY A 27 -9.41 -3.69 6.74
C GLY A 27 -9.25 -4.82 7.74
N PRO A 28 -9.45 -6.05 7.29
CA PRO A 28 -9.34 -7.21 8.17
C PRO A 28 -7.90 -7.45 8.60
N GLU A 29 -7.73 -8.11 9.74
CA GLU A 29 -6.40 -8.44 10.25
C GLU A 29 -6.11 -9.92 10.12
N HIS A 30 -7.11 -10.73 9.87
CA HIS A 30 -6.99 -12.18 9.79
C HIS A 30 -7.84 -12.73 8.67
N GLY A 31 -7.55 -13.96 8.30
CA GLY A 31 -8.38 -14.64 7.32
C GLY A 31 -8.04 -14.28 5.90
N VAL A 32 -8.97 -14.52 5.00
CA VAL A 32 -8.76 -14.31 3.58
C VAL A 32 -9.16 -12.90 3.19
N LEU A 33 -8.25 -12.20 2.55
CA LEU A 33 -8.52 -10.89 1.97
C LEU A 33 -8.72 -11.05 0.48
N VAL A 34 -9.85 -10.55 -0.02
CA VAL A 34 -10.15 -10.61 -1.46
C VAL A 34 -9.97 -9.22 -2.04
N LEU A 35 -9.08 -9.10 -3.02
CA LEU A 35 -8.86 -7.82 -3.67
C LEU A 35 -9.98 -7.53 -4.66
N PRO A 36 -10.40 -6.28 -4.76
CA PRO A 36 -11.38 -5.91 -5.78
C PRO A 36 -10.78 -6.09 -7.17
N HIS A 37 -11.65 -6.21 -8.15
CA HIS A 37 -11.25 -6.49 -9.52
C HIS A 37 -10.16 -5.55 -10.02
N GLU A 38 -10.26 -4.28 -9.72
CA GLU A 38 -9.33 -3.28 -10.22
C GLU A 38 -7.92 -3.43 -9.63
N LEU A 39 -7.77 -4.18 -8.55
CA LEU A 39 -6.45 -4.45 -7.98
C LEU A 39 -5.98 -5.86 -8.26
N ALA A 40 -6.83 -6.69 -8.84
CA ALA A 40 -6.50 -8.09 -9.09
C ALA A 40 -6.05 -8.33 -10.52
N TRP A 41 -5.39 -7.35 -11.11
CA TRP A 41 -5.00 -7.42 -12.51
C TRP A 41 -4.02 -8.57 -12.81
N SER A 42 -3.31 -9.03 -11.81
CA SER A 42 -2.37 -10.13 -12.02
C SER A 42 -3.06 -11.50 -12.04
N GLY A 43 -4.37 -11.54 -11.80
CA GLY A 43 -5.11 -12.78 -11.80
C GLY A 43 -5.35 -13.36 -10.42
N ARG A 44 -4.51 -13.05 -9.46
CA ARG A 44 -4.72 -13.55 -8.10
C ARG A 44 -5.44 -12.50 -7.27
N LYS A 45 -6.51 -12.88 -6.63
CA LYS A 45 -7.27 -11.91 -5.83
C LYS A 45 -7.52 -12.33 -4.40
N SER A 46 -7.21 -13.57 -4.02
CA SER A 46 -7.42 -14.03 -2.65
C SER A 46 -6.08 -14.26 -1.97
N PHE A 47 -5.93 -13.73 -0.77
CA PHE A 47 -4.70 -13.84 -0.03
C PHE A 47 -5.01 -14.17 1.42
N ASP A 48 -4.19 -15.03 2.01
CA ASP A 48 -4.34 -15.43 3.40
C ASP A 48 -3.55 -14.46 4.28
N LEU A 49 -4.25 -13.63 5.03
CA LEU A 49 -3.59 -12.62 5.88
C LEU A 49 -2.81 -13.22 7.03
N ASP A 50 -3.05 -14.48 7.34
CA ASP A 50 -2.30 -15.17 8.40
C ASP A 50 -1.03 -15.80 7.88
N ASP A 51 -0.78 -15.74 6.58
CA ASP A 51 0.44 -16.21 5.96
C ASP A 51 1.34 -15.01 5.65
N ASP A 52 2.60 -15.06 6.07
CA ASP A 52 3.50 -13.92 5.89
C ASP A 52 3.68 -13.52 4.43
N TYR A 53 3.86 -14.50 3.57
CA TYR A 53 4.06 -14.22 2.15
C TYR A 53 2.83 -13.60 1.52
N ASP A 54 1.67 -14.21 1.75
CA ASP A 54 0.41 -13.73 1.20
C ASP A 54 0.08 -12.33 1.70
N ARG A 55 0.26 -12.11 2.99
CA ARG A 55 -0.03 -10.81 3.58
C ARG A 55 0.84 -9.73 2.95
N SER A 56 2.14 -9.99 2.83
CA SER A 56 3.05 -9.03 2.23
C SER A 56 2.72 -8.78 0.76
N ALA A 57 2.39 -9.84 0.03
CA ALA A 57 2.05 -9.69 -1.37
C ALA A 57 0.78 -8.85 -1.57
N ALA A 58 -0.26 -9.12 -0.78
CA ALA A 58 -1.51 -8.37 -0.89
C ALA A 58 -1.30 -6.90 -0.54
N TYR A 59 -0.60 -6.64 0.55
CA TYR A 59 -0.37 -5.28 1.00
C TYR A 59 0.48 -4.50 0.01
N LYS A 60 1.48 -5.15 -0.58
CA LYS A 60 2.29 -4.50 -1.58
C LYS A 60 1.45 -4.05 -2.79
N ILE A 61 0.56 -4.92 -3.25
CA ILE A 61 -0.32 -4.57 -4.36
C ILE A 61 -1.20 -3.37 -3.99
N ILE A 62 -1.82 -3.43 -2.81
CA ILE A 62 -2.72 -2.36 -2.39
C ILE A 62 -1.97 -1.04 -2.26
N LEU A 63 -0.80 -1.06 -1.66
CA LEU A 63 -0.03 0.17 -1.45
C LEU A 63 0.45 0.76 -2.77
N GLU A 64 0.81 -0.07 -3.73
CA GLU A 64 1.37 0.42 -4.99
C GLU A 64 0.31 0.78 -6.02
N GLU A 65 -0.82 0.08 -6.01
CA GLU A 65 -1.84 0.26 -7.03
C GLU A 65 -3.14 0.83 -6.51
N GLY A 66 -3.35 0.86 -5.20
CA GLY A 66 -4.62 1.26 -4.64
C GLY A 66 -4.79 2.76 -4.52
N ARG A 67 -5.99 3.14 -4.15
CA ARG A 67 -6.35 4.53 -3.87
C ARG A 67 -6.85 4.62 -2.44
N GLU A 68 -7.18 5.81 -1.99
CA GLU A 68 -7.55 6.02 -0.61
C GLU A 68 -8.70 5.12 -0.15
N GLU A 69 -9.71 4.95 -0.99
CA GLU A 69 -10.82 4.09 -0.59
C GLU A 69 -10.40 2.64 -0.42
N HIS A 70 -9.44 2.18 -1.24
CA HIS A 70 -8.90 0.84 -1.09
C HIS A 70 -8.17 0.71 0.23
N PHE A 71 -7.39 1.72 0.58
CA PHE A 71 -6.64 1.69 1.82
C PHE A 71 -7.57 1.58 3.02
N ARG A 72 -8.63 2.39 3.03
CA ARG A 72 -9.55 2.36 4.17
C ARG A 72 -10.24 1.03 4.36
N ARG A 73 -10.59 0.39 3.25
CA ARG A 73 -11.35 -0.85 3.33
C ARG A 73 -10.50 -2.10 3.45
N LEU A 74 -9.29 -2.08 2.90
CA LEU A 74 -8.51 -3.29 2.74
C LEU A 74 -7.31 -3.37 3.67
N LEU A 75 -6.78 -2.24 4.12
CA LEU A 75 -5.59 -2.23 4.96
C LEU A 75 -5.96 -2.10 6.43
N SER A 76 -5.12 -2.69 7.28
CA SER A 76 -5.22 -2.55 8.72
C SER A 76 -4.03 -1.75 9.20
N GLY A 77 -4.27 -0.70 9.98
CA GLY A 77 -3.19 0.09 10.56
C GLY A 77 -2.30 -0.75 11.45
N ALA A 78 -2.89 -1.68 12.19
CA ALA A 78 -2.12 -2.56 13.06
C ALA A 78 -1.17 -3.44 12.26
N LEU A 79 -1.65 -4.00 11.15
CA LEU A 79 -0.80 -4.85 10.32
C LEU A 79 0.28 -4.03 9.63
N LEU A 80 -0.02 -2.81 9.21
CA LEU A 80 1.00 -1.94 8.62
C LEU A 80 2.11 -1.65 9.63
N ARG A 81 1.74 -1.28 10.85
CA ARG A 81 2.73 -0.98 11.88
C ARG A 81 3.57 -2.20 12.21
N ARG A 82 2.94 -3.35 12.27
CA ARG A 82 3.64 -4.57 12.69
C ARG A 82 4.52 -5.16 11.60
N TYR A 83 4.07 -5.12 10.34
CA TYR A 83 4.73 -5.83 9.27
C TYR A 83 5.33 -4.95 8.19
N TRP A 84 5.44 -3.66 8.44
CA TRP A 84 5.89 -2.71 7.43
C TRP A 84 7.19 -3.13 6.74
N ARG A 85 8.16 -3.58 7.52
CA ARG A 85 9.44 -3.96 6.94
C ARG A 85 9.34 -5.21 6.07
N GLN A 86 8.47 -6.11 6.42
CA GLN A 86 8.27 -7.32 5.63
C GLN A 86 7.52 -7.05 4.34
N ILE A 87 6.60 -6.11 4.38
CA ILE A 87 5.81 -5.75 3.19
C ILE A 87 6.71 -5.16 2.12
N ALA A 88 7.60 -4.27 2.51
CA ALA A 88 8.63 -3.70 1.63
C ALA A 88 8.09 -3.26 0.27
N PRO A 89 7.18 -2.29 0.23
CA PRO A 89 6.67 -1.81 -1.06
C PRO A 89 7.77 -1.10 -1.85
N ALA A 90 7.48 -0.78 -3.11
CA ALA A 90 8.43 -0.10 -3.96
C ALA A 90 8.94 1.18 -3.28
N ARG A 91 10.18 1.55 -3.55
CA ARG A 91 10.81 2.68 -2.87
C ARG A 91 10.01 3.97 -2.85
N PRO A 92 9.46 4.44 -3.98
CA PRO A 92 8.73 5.71 -3.93
C PRO A 92 7.48 5.62 -3.06
N VAL A 93 6.84 4.47 -3.04
CA VAL A 93 5.66 4.26 -2.20
C VAL A 93 6.08 4.24 -0.73
N ARG A 94 7.15 3.52 -0.44
CA ARG A 94 7.67 3.43 0.91
C ARG A 94 8.05 4.81 1.45
N ALA A 95 8.74 5.60 0.63
CA ALA A 95 9.15 6.94 1.05
C ALA A 95 7.93 7.82 1.33
N LEU A 96 6.93 7.75 0.49
CA LEU A 96 5.73 8.55 0.65
C LEU A 96 4.99 8.20 1.94
N TRP A 97 4.82 6.91 2.21
CA TRP A 97 4.12 6.48 3.41
C TRP A 97 4.92 6.76 4.68
N GLU A 98 6.23 6.62 4.63
CA GLU A 98 7.06 6.93 5.80
C GLU A 98 7.13 8.42 6.07
N LEU A 99 7.03 9.24 5.04
CA LEU A 99 6.96 10.68 5.22
C LEU A 99 5.64 11.07 5.89
N ARG A 100 4.56 10.46 5.45
CA ARG A 100 3.24 10.76 6.00
C ARG A 100 3.08 10.16 7.39
N PHE A 101 3.61 8.97 7.60
CA PHE A 101 3.50 8.24 8.87
C PHE A 101 4.88 7.83 9.36
N PRO A 102 5.58 8.77 10.01
CA PRO A 102 6.96 8.49 10.46
C PRO A 102 7.07 7.27 11.37
N GLU A 103 5.99 6.92 12.05
CA GLU A 103 6.00 5.74 12.93
C GLU A 103 6.29 4.45 12.17
N LEU A 104 6.02 4.41 10.87
CA LEU A 104 6.31 3.21 10.09
C LEU A 104 7.80 2.97 9.94
N ARG A 105 8.60 4.03 10.03
CA ARG A 105 10.04 3.89 9.91
C ARG A 105 10.64 3.12 11.06
N HIS A 106 9.94 3.08 12.17
CA HIS A 106 10.39 2.38 13.36
C HIS A 106 9.64 1.08 13.60
N ALA A 107 8.84 0.67 12.65
CA ALA A 107 8.08 -0.56 12.78
C ALA A 107 9.02 -1.75 12.72
N THR A 108 8.72 -2.80 13.45
CA THR A 108 9.57 -3.99 13.49
C THR A 108 8.96 -5.17 12.74
#